data_4ccd7810bcd73a8164a3838ff54900b1
#
_entry.id   4ccd7810bcd73a8164a3838ff54900b1
#
_cell.length_a   1.000
_cell.length_b   1.000
_cell.length_c   1.000
_cell.angle_alpha   90.00
_cell.angle_beta   90.00
_cell.angle_gamma   90.00
#
_symmetry.space_group_name_H-M   'P 1'
#
loop_
_entity.id
_entity.type
_entity.pdbx_description
1 polymer ?
#
loop_
_entity_poly.entity_id
_entity_poly.type
_entity_poly.pdbx_seq_one_letter_code
_entity_poly.pdbx_strand_id
1 'polypeptide(L)'
;MANRFSIASGLASASGTWNGGLGVPVTGDRVLISAGPTVEMNGTYEWGDDSTATIVINSVSTTASIQVIGTLKASRSVTSSLTCVGNLLVVGTVDYGTEADPIPAAVTAEIVLNKSASMANGKYRLLTPQTGDWQGLRFWGANKTPRTAMTATATTTDTVAVVGNATGWSVGDMLVFGATPGNPSSAGIIYRTITAI
;
A
#
# COMPACT_ATOMS: atom_id res chain seq x y z
N MET A 1 -4.70 -23.91 -8.13
CA MET A 1 -5.19 -22.57 -8.54
C MET A 1 -6.70 -22.59 -8.41
N ALA A 2 -7.23 -21.80 -7.51
CA ALA A 2 -8.67 -21.70 -7.27
C ALA A 2 -9.14 -20.25 -7.35
N ASN A 3 -10.44 -20.06 -7.59
CA ASN A 3 -11.08 -18.76 -7.49
C ASN A 3 -11.65 -18.62 -6.07
N ARG A 4 -11.18 -17.64 -5.33
CA ARG A 4 -11.62 -17.31 -3.98
C ARG A 4 -12.40 -16.02 -4.00
N PHE A 5 -13.53 -15.97 -3.34
CA PHE A 5 -14.26 -14.71 -3.17
C PHE A 5 -14.77 -14.55 -1.74
N SER A 6 -14.79 -13.31 -1.26
CA SER A 6 -15.30 -13.01 0.08
C SER A 6 -16.83 -13.12 0.10
N ILE A 7 -17.35 -13.78 1.13
CA ILE A 7 -18.79 -13.94 1.36
C ILE A 7 -19.27 -13.18 2.60
N ALA A 8 -18.33 -12.80 3.48
CA ALA A 8 -18.60 -12.06 4.70
C ALA A 8 -17.43 -11.11 4.99
N SER A 9 -17.70 -10.09 5.79
CA SER A 9 -16.64 -9.26 6.37
C SER A 9 -15.89 -10.02 7.44
N GLY A 10 -14.57 -9.85 7.50
CA GLY A 10 -13.74 -10.52 8.48
C GLY A 10 -12.25 -10.43 8.16
N LEU A 11 -11.46 -11.16 8.94
CA LEU A 11 -10.03 -11.24 8.75
C LEU A 11 -9.68 -12.06 7.51
N ALA A 12 -8.63 -11.68 6.80
CA ALA A 12 -8.13 -12.41 5.65
C ALA A 12 -7.73 -13.87 6.02
N SER A 13 -7.27 -14.09 7.25
CA SER A 13 -6.95 -15.42 7.81
C SER A 13 -8.15 -16.27 8.20
N ALA A 14 -9.36 -15.71 8.27
CA ALA A 14 -10.54 -16.43 8.74
C ALA A 14 -11.23 -17.17 7.60
N SER A 15 -11.39 -18.48 7.71
CA SER A 15 -12.05 -19.30 6.68
C SER A 15 -13.50 -18.90 6.42
N GLY A 16 -14.20 -18.36 7.42
CA GLY A 16 -15.58 -17.86 7.28
C GLY A 16 -15.71 -16.59 6.44
N THR A 17 -14.61 -15.87 6.16
CA THR A 17 -14.58 -14.71 5.27
C THR A 17 -14.75 -15.13 3.81
N TRP A 18 -14.36 -16.34 3.44
CA TRP A 18 -14.24 -16.82 2.08
C TRP A 18 -15.34 -17.82 1.71
N ASN A 19 -15.55 -17.99 0.39
CA ASN A 19 -16.55 -18.90 -0.14
C ASN A 19 -16.39 -20.31 0.46
N GLY A 20 -17.50 -20.82 0.98
CA GLY A 20 -17.55 -21.99 1.85
C GLY A 20 -16.85 -23.25 1.29
N GLY A 21 -16.07 -23.89 2.13
CA GLY A 21 -15.39 -25.14 1.82
C GLY A 21 -14.03 -25.03 1.14
N LEU A 22 -13.65 -23.85 0.62
CA LEU A 22 -12.36 -23.67 -0.05
C LEU A 22 -11.27 -23.09 0.88
N GLY A 23 -11.65 -22.59 2.06
CA GLY A 23 -10.71 -22.04 3.05
C GLY A 23 -10.09 -20.69 2.63
N VAL A 24 -9.05 -20.29 3.32
CA VAL A 24 -8.30 -19.05 3.10
C VAL A 24 -7.57 -19.10 1.76
N PRO A 25 -7.49 -17.98 1.00
CA PRO A 25 -6.67 -17.93 -0.21
C PRO A 25 -5.20 -18.23 0.06
N VAL A 26 -4.60 -18.95 -0.86
CA VAL A 26 -3.17 -19.32 -0.85
C VAL A 26 -2.48 -18.80 -2.10
N THR A 27 -1.16 -18.86 -2.12
CA THR A 27 -0.35 -18.50 -3.30
C THR A 27 -0.87 -19.18 -4.57
N GLY A 28 -1.06 -18.39 -5.61
CA GLY A 28 -1.59 -18.84 -6.90
C GLY A 28 -3.13 -18.81 -7.00
N ASP A 29 -3.86 -18.51 -5.93
CA ASP A 29 -5.31 -18.34 -5.99
C ASP A 29 -5.68 -16.94 -6.50
N ARG A 30 -6.70 -16.89 -7.34
CA ARG A 30 -7.32 -15.63 -7.75
C ARG A 30 -8.33 -15.19 -6.70
N VAL A 31 -8.29 -13.92 -6.36
CA VAL A 31 -9.05 -13.38 -5.22
C VAL A 31 -9.99 -12.28 -5.66
N LEU A 32 -11.26 -12.43 -5.28
CA LEU A 32 -12.28 -11.38 -5.39
C LEU A 32 -12.74 -10.94 -4.00
N ILE A 33 -12.54 -9.70 -3.66
CA ILE A 33 -13.25 -9.06 -2.56
C ILE A 33 -14.60 -8.59 -3.11
N SER A 34 -15.66 -9.31 -2.77
CA SER A 34 -17.01 -9.06 -3.30
C SER A 34 -17.57 -7.72 -2.84
N ALA A 35 -18.59 -7.21 -3.53
CA ALA A 35 -19.31 -6.02 -3.09
C ALA A 35 -19.96 -6.24 -1.72
N GLY A 36 -19.81 -5.26 -0.84
CA GLY A 36 -20.32 -5.29 0.54
C GLY A 36 -19.32 -5.73 1.59
N PRO A 37 -18.71 -6.93 1.52
CA PRO A 37 -17.70 -7.35 2.49
C PRO A 37 -16.50 -6.41 2.62
N THR A 38 -16.02 -6.31 3.87
CA THR A 38 -14.71 -5.76 4.22
C THR A 38 -13.79 -6.90 4.63
N VAL A 39 -12.66 -7.07 3.94
CA VAL A 39 -11.63 -8.05 4.30
C VAL A 39 -10.45 -7.30 4.90
N GLU A 40 -10.14 -7.61 6.16
CA GLU A 40 -9.00 -7.02 6.88
C GLU A 40 -7.77 -7.90 6.77
N MET A 41 -6.69 -7.32 6.28
CA MET A 41 -5.38 -7.95 6.20
C MET A 41 -4.74 -7.98 7.58
N ASN A 42 -4.45 -9.18 8.09
CA ASN A 42 -3.92 -9.40 9.43
C ASN A 42 -2.68 -10.30 9.44
N GLY A 43 -1.90 -10.25 8.38
CA GLY A 43 -0.68 -11.04 8.21
C GLY A 43 -0.06 -10.85 6.83
N THR A 44 0.84 -11.74 6.45
CA THR A 44 1.51 -11.73 5.16
C THR A 44 0.83 -12.70 4.21
N TYR A 45 0.45 -12.21 3.03
CA TYR A 45 -0.26 -12.97 2.00
C TYR A 45 0.38 -12.76 0.65
N GLU A 46 0.37 -13.82 -0.15
CA GLU A 46 0.68 -13.75 -1.57
C GLU A 46 -0.51 -14.31 -2.35
N TRP A 47 -1.20 -13.44 -3.08
CA TRP A 47 -2.38 -13.78 -3.86
C TRP A 47 -2.19 -13.49 -5.33
N GLY A 48 -3.02 -14.13 -6.13
CA GLY A 48 -3.05 -13.96 -7.56
C GLY A 48 -2.21 -14.98 -8.29
N ASP A 49 -2.36 -14.96 -9.58
CA ASP A 49 -1.60 -15.76 -10.51
C ASP A 49 -1.11 -14.88 -11.67
N ASP A 50 -0.15 -15.41 -12.39
CA ASP A 50 0.43 -14.74 -13.54
C ASP A 50 -0.30 -15.03 -14.85
N SER A 51 -1.47 -15.61 -14.77
CA SER A 51 -2.27 -15.98 -15.92
C SER A 51 -2.88 -14.73 -16.57
N THR A 52 -2.83 -14.70 -17.89
CA THR A 52 -3.53 -13.70 -18.71
C THR A 52 -4.98 -14.09 -19.02
N ALA A 53 -5.45 -15.20 -18.44
CA ALA A 53 -6.80 -15.68 -18.70
C ALA A 53 -7.84 -14.72 -18.14
N THR A 54 -8.83 -14.41 -18.95
CA THR A 54 -9.97 -13.59 -18.57
C THR A 54 -10.82 -14.35 -17.55
N ILE A 55 -11.14 -13.68 -16.44
CA ILE A 55 -12.09 -14.19 -15.45
C ILE A 55 -13.39 -13.39 -15.59
N VAL A 56 -14.49 -14.09 -15.57
CA VAL A 56 -15.81 -13.47 -15.43
C VAL A 56 -16.29 -13.75 -14.01
N ILE A 57 -16.33 -12.70 -13.18
CA ILE A 57 -16.88 -12.79 -11.83
C ILE A 57 -17.99 -11.74 -11.74
N ASN A 58 -19.21 -12.18 -11.41
CA ASN A 58 -20.40 -11.31 -11.34
C ASN A 58 -20.58 -10.45 -12.58
N SER A 59 -20.46 -11.02 -13.77
CA SER A 59 -20.59 -10.34 -15.08
C SER A 59 -19.48 -9.32 -15.39
N VAL A 60 -18.45 -9.20 -14.58
CA VAL A 60 -17.29 -8.39 -14.87
C VAL A 60 -16.19 -9.28 -15.44
N SER A 61 -15.88 -9.04 -16.70
CA SER A 61 -14.76 -9.71 -17.38
C SER A 61 -13.47 -8.95 -17.07
N THR A 62 -12.50 -9.61 -16.45
CA THR A 62 -11.22 -9.00 -16.11
C THR A 62 -10.06 -9.97 -16.28
N THR A 63 -8.91 -9.45 -16.64
CA THR A 63 -7.64 -10.16 -16.59
C THR A 63 -6.93 -9.98 -15.24
N ALA A 64 -7.59 -9.36 -14.26
CA ALA A 64 -7.01 -9.14 -12.94
C ALA A 64 -6.99 -10.44 -12.14
N SER A 65 -5.86 -10.72 -11.51
CA SER A 65 -5.69 -11.87 -10.62
C SER A 65 -6.28 -11.60 -9.23
N ILE A 66 -6.32 -10.32 -8.84
CA ILE A 66 -6.96 -9.84 -7.62
C ILE A 66 -7.92 -8.72 -8.00
N GLN A 67 -9.16 -8.83 -7.55
CA GLN A 67 -10.18 -7.82 -7.76
C GLN A 67 -10.80 -7.37 -6.44
N VAL A 68 -10.84 -6.07 -6.20
CA VAL A 68 -11.48 -5.46 -5.03
C VAL A 68 -12.70 -4.69 -5.48
N ILE A 69 -13.90 -5.22 -5.23
CA ILE A 69 -15.20 -4.55 -5.44
C ILE A 69 -15.75 -4.03 -4.09
N GLY A 70 -15.54 -4.77 -3.02
CA GLY A 70 -15.82 -4.35 -1.65
C GLY A 70 -14.69 -3.53 -1.06
N THR A 71 -14.32 -3.82 0.18
CA THR A 71 -13.24 -3.14 0.88
C THR A 71 -12.13 -4.10 1.26
N LEU A 72 -10.90 -3.79 0.85
CA LEU A 72 -9.68 -4.40 1.36
C LEU A 72 -9.05 -3.41 2.35
N LYS A 73 -8.96 -3.81 3.61
CA LYS A 73 -8.48 -2.94 4.69
C LYS A 73 -7.19 -3.50 5.28
N ALA A 74 -6.19 -2.64 5.54
CA ALA A 74 -5.05 -3.02 6.36
C ALA A 74 -5.42 -2.98 7.84
N SER A 75 -4.90 -3.93 8.62
CA SER A 75 -5.03 -3.89 10.08
C SER A 75 -4.35 -2.66 10.67
N ARG A 76 -4.93 -2.10 11.73
CA ARG A 76 -4.35 -1.00 12.51
C ARG A 76 -3.54 -1.50 13.72
N SER A 77 -3.55 -2.81 13.95
CA SER A 77 -2.90 -3.42 15.13
C SER A 77 -1.85 -4.46 14.78
N VAL A 78 -1.88 -4.99 13.55
CA VAL A 78 -1.00 -6.07 13.10
C VAL A 78 -0.31 -5.66 11.81
N THR A 79 1.01 -5.82 11.76
CA THR A 79 1.77 -5.66 10.51
C THR A 79 1.24 -6.62 9.45
N SER A 80 0.94 -6.08 8.27
CA SER A 80 0.36 -6.83 7.16
C SER A 80 1.02 -6.49 5.83
N SER A 81 1.15 -7.49 4.99
CA SER A 81 1.69 -7.37 3.64
C SER A 81 0.85 -8.18 2.66
N LEU A 82 0.51 -7.60 1.54
CA LEU A 82 -0.11 -8.29 0.41
C LEU A 82 0.81 -8.23 -0.80
N THR A 83 1.38 -9.35 -1.17
CA THR A 83 2.06 -9.50 -2.45
C THR A 83 1.05 -9.89 -3.51
N CYS A 84 0.87 -9.03 -4.50
CA CYS A 84 0.00 -9.26 -5.63
C CYS A 84 0.80 -9.87 -6.78
N VAL A 85 0.51 -11.13 -7.12
CA VAL A 85 1.03 -11.77 -8.32
C VAL A 85 0.02 -11.53 -9.44
N GLY A 86 0.46 -10.86 -10.51
CA GLY A 86 -0.44 -10.44 -11.58
C GLY A 86 -1.09 -9.07 -11.32
N ASN A 87 -2.25 -8.82 -11.89
CA ASN A 87 -2.91 -7.52 -11.84
C ASN A 87 -3.83 -7.39 -10.63
N LEU A 88 -3.79 -6.23 -9.97
CA LEU A 88 -4.74 -5.80 -8.96
C LEU A 88 -5.73 -4.81 -9.60
N LEU A 89 -7.00 -5.17 -9.65
CA LEU A 89 -8.08 -4.27 -10.08
C LEU A 89 -8.85 -3.78 -8.86
N VAL A 90 -8.91 -2.48 -8.67
CA VAL A 90 -9.66 -1.83 -7.59
C VAL A 90 -10.86 -1.09 -8.18
N VAL A 91 -12.05 -1.60 -7.90
CA VAL A 91 -13.34 -0.96 -8.24
C VAL A 91 -13.99 -0.39 -6.98
N GLY A 92 -13.79 -1.07 -5.84
CA GLY A 92 -14.23 -0.65 -4.52
C GLY A 92 -13.16 0.16 -3.78
N THR A 93 -12.89 -0.21 -2.54
CA THR A 93 -11.98 0.54 -1.67
C THR A 93 -10.79 -0.32 -1.22
N VAL A 94 -9.59 0.25 -1.32
CA VAL A 94 -8.39 -0.22 -0.62
C VAL A 94 -8.08 0.79 0.47
N ASP A 95 -8.27 0.40 1.73
CA ASP A 95 -8.08 1.25 2.91
C ASP A 95 -6.81 0.84 3.68
N TYR A 96 -5.73 1.49 3.34
CA TYR A 96 -4.43 1.40 4.03
C TYR A 96 -4.16 2.66 4.85
N GLY A 97 -5.19 3.18 5.50
CA GLY A 97 -5.20 4.35 6.34
C GLY A 97 -6.03 5.49 5.77
N THR A 98 -6.60 6.25 6.67
CA THR A 98 -7.27 7.54 6.41
C THR A 98 -6.70 8.59 7.34
N GLU A 99 -6.99 9.85 7.09
CA GLU A 99 -6.58 10.93 7.99
C GLU A 99 -7.12 10.74 9.41
N ALA A 100 -8.38 10.28 9.51
CA ALA A 100 -9.04 10.04 10.79
C ALA A 100 -8.61 8.73 11.47
N ASP A 101 -8.13 7.75 10.69
CA ASP A 101 -7.72 6.41 11.16
C ASP A 101 -6.45 5.99 10.41
N PRO A 102 -5.29 6.61 10.71
CA PRO A 102 -4.03 6.31 10.02
C PRO A 102 -3.47 4.95 10.43
N ILE A 103 -2.58 4.38 9.62
CA ILE A 103 -1.75 3.25 10.03
C ILE A 103 -0.81 3.72 11.16
N PRO A 104 -0.86 3.11 12.35
CA PRO A 104 0.01 3.50 13.46
C PRO A 104 1.50 3.33 13.14
N ALA A 105 2.35 4.14 13.75
CA ALA A 105 3.80 4.12 13.51
C ALA A 105 4.47 2.75 13.81
N ALA A 106 3.88 1.96 14.72
CA ALA A 106 4.37 0.63 15.06
C ALA A 106 3.89 -0.47 14.11
N VAL A 107 3.03 -0.15 13.13
CA VAL A 107 2.43 -1.10 12.20
C VAL A 107 2.92 -0.82 10.79
N THR A 108 3.42 -1.84 10.12
CA THR A 108 3.70 -1.78 8.69
C THR A 108 2.52 -2.37 7.92
N ALA A 109 2.03 -1.64 6.93
CA ALA A 109 1.00 -2.11 6.02
C ALA A 109 1.45 -1.82 4.58
N GLU A 110 1.56 -2.87 3.78
CA GLU A 110 2.09 -2.71 2.42
C GLU A 110 1.33 -3.53 1.39
N ILE A 111 1.34 -3.05 0.15
CA ILE A 111 0.95 -3.80 -1.04
C ILE A 111 2.16 -3.85 -1.96
N VAL A 112 2.62 -5.06 -2.24
CA VAL A 112 3.73 -5.32 -3.15
C VAL A 112 3.16 -5.77 -4.49
N LEU A 113 3.38 -4.99 -5.54
CA LEU A 113 3.01 -5.36 -6.90
C LEU A 113 4.17 -6.13 -7.53
N ASN A 114 4.13 -7.45 -7.45
CA ASN A 114 5.21 -8.30 -7.91
C ASN A 114 5.17 -8.42 -9.44
N LYS A 115 6.30 -8.12 -10.09
CA LYS A 115 6.45 -8.27 -11.53
C LYS A 115 6.83 -9.72 -11.84
N SER A 116 5.95 -10.46 -12.52
CA SER A 116 6.36 -11.75 -13.07
C SER A 116 7.09 -11.60 -14.41
N ALA A 117 7.88 -12.61 -14.73
CA ALA A 117 8.63 -12.68 -15.97
C ALA A 117 7.73 -12.78 -17.23
N SER A 118 6.49 -13.26 -17.09
CA SER A 118 5.58 -13.47 -18.22
C SER A 118 4.85 -12.19 -18.67
N MET A 119 4.87 -11.12 -17.87
CA MET A 119 4.35 -9.83 -18.30
C MET A 119 5.38 -9.06 -19.13
N ALA A 120 5.67 -9.55 -20.32
CA ALA A 120 6.35 -8.78 -21.35
C ALA A 120 5.53 -7.50 -21.64
N ASN A 121 6.21 -6.36 -21.79
CA ASN A 121 5.66 -5.10 -22.30
C ASN A 121 4.90 -4.20 -21.31
N GLY A 122 5.41 -3.99 -20.09
CA GLY A 122 5.05 -2.79 -19.31
C GLY A 122 3.57 -2.63 -18.96
N LYS A 123 2.79 -3.71 -18.93
CA LYS A 123 1.38 -3.66 -18.60
C LYS A 123 1.19 -3.37 -17.12
N TYR A 124 0.23 -2.51 -16.83
CA TYR A 124 -0.07 -2.00 -15.50
C TYR A 124 -0.46 -3.10 -14.53
N ARG A 125 0.09 -3.03 -13.33
CA ARG A 125 -0.21 -3.95 -12.23
C ARG A 125 -1.38 -3.50 -11.38
N LEU A 126 -1.61 -2.20 -11.32
CA LEU A 126 -2.72 -1.59 -10.62
C LEU A 126 -3.67 -1.00 -11.66
N LEU A 127 -4.92 -1.46 -11.63
CA LEU A 127 -5.99 -1.02 -12.49
C LEU A 127 -7.06 -0.37 -11.61
N THR A 128 -7.50 0.81 -12.00
CA THR A 128 -8.64 1.50 -11.40
C THR A 128 -9.67 1.78 -12.49
N PRO A 129 -10.97 1.87 -12.17
CA PRO A 129 -11.97 2.27 -13.16
C PRO A 129 -11.63 3.64 -13.73
N GLN A 130 -11.84 3.83 -15.03
CA GLN A 130 -11.55 5.08 -15.75
C GLN A 130 -12.49 6.24 -15.43
N THR A 131 -13.43 6.08 -14.52
CA THR A 131 -14.39 7.13 -14.14
C THR A 131 -13.89 7.91 -12.94
N GLY A 132 -13.13 8.93 -13.22
CA GLY A 132 -13.05 10.22 -12.52
C GLY A 132 -12.43 10.30 -11.13
N ASP A 133 -12.63 9.36 -10.24
CA ASP A 133 -12.26 9.52 -8.84
C ASP A 133 -11.38 8.38 -8.32
N TRP A 134 -10.16 8.70 -7.95
CA TRP A 134 -9.20 7.85 -7.23
C TRP A 134 -9.64 7.54 -5.78
N GLN A 135 -10.91 7.71 -5.47
CA GLN A 135 -11.46 7.59 -4.12
C GLN A 135 -11.32 6.20 -3.51
N GLY A 136 -11.08 5.17 -4.33
CA GLY A 136 -10.91 3.79 -3.86
C GLY A 136 -9.56 3.46 -3.24
N LEU A 137 -8.54 4.29 -3.39
CA LEU A 137 -7.20 4.04 -2.86
C LEU A 137 -6.88 5.03 -1.74
N ARG A 138 -6.73 4.53 -0.53
CA ARG A 138 -6.44 5.33 0.66
C ARG A 138 -5.19 4.78 1.33
N PHE A 139 -4.15 5.62 1.42
CA PHE A 139 -2.90 5.31 2.10
C PHE A 139 -2.54 6.45 3.03
N TRP A 140 -2.62 6.20 4.33
CA TRP A 140 -2.35 7.20 5.33
C TRP A 140 -1.61 6.57 6.51
N GLY A 141 -0.34 6.89 6.63
CA GLY A 141 0.50 6.46 7.75
C GLY A 141 0.39 7.39 8.96
N ALA A 142 1.09 7.03 10.02
CA ALA A 142 1.20 7.89 11.19
C ALA A 142 1.73 9.28 10.82
N ASN A 143 1.16 10.29 11.44
CA ASN A 143 1.55 11.67 11.21
C ASN A 143 3.02 11.87 11.59
N LYS A 144 3.78 12.46 10.67
CA LYS A 144 5.15 12.93 10.90
C LYS A 144 5.20 14.42 10.71
N THR A 145 6.13 15.07 11.36
CA THR A 145 6.42 16.49 11.07
C THR A 145 6.89 16.60 9.62
N PRO A 146 6.08 17.21 8.71
CA PRO A 146 6.40 17.18 7.28
C PRO A 146 7.54 18.13 6.92
N ARG A 147 7.76 19.15 7.76
CA ARG A 147 8.82 20.14 7.61
C ARG A 147 9.14 20.78 8.94
N THR A 148 10.39 21.18 9.13
CA THR A 148 10.84 21.94 10.29
C THR A 148 11.97 22.88 9.87
N ALA A 149 12.19 23.93 10.65
CA ALA A 149 13.34 24.79 10.46
C ALA A 149 14.56 24.21 11.20
N MET A 150 15.74 24.41 10.64
CA MET A 150 16.98 24.23 11.40
C MET A 150 17.06 25.33 12.46
N THR A 151 17.41 24.97 13.69
CA THR A 151 17.57 25.91 14.81
C THR A 151 19.05 26.25 15.06
N ALA A 152 19.95 25.59 14.34
CA ALA A 152 21.38 25.91 14.32
C ALA A 152 21.90 25.93 12.89
N THR A 153 22.92 26.72 12.63
CA THR A 153 23.63 26.70 11.36
C THR A 153 24.33 25.37 11.19
N ALA A 154 24.19 24.74 10.00
CA ALA A 154 24.94 23.56 9.64
C ALA A 154 25.88 23.88 8.48
N THR A 155 27.04 23.27 8.50
CA THR A 155 28.05 23.35 7.44
C THR A 155 28.07 22.04 6.63
N THR A 156 28.80 22.00 5.54
CA THR A 156 28.90 20.82 4.67
C THR A 156 29.59 19.62 5.33
N THR A 157 30.30 19.86 6.45
CA THR A 157 31.00 18.82 7.22
C THR A 157 30.22 18.31 8.42
N ASP A 158 29.11 18.95 8.76
CA ASP A 158 28.30 18.53 9.91
C ASP A 158 27.57 17.22 9.61
N THR A 159 27.59 16.33 10.58
CA THR A 159 26.87 15.05 10.55
C THR A 159 25.56 15.12 11.37
N VAL A 160 25.34 16.23 12.07
CA VAL A 160 24.17 16.46 12.92
C VAL A 160 23.45 17.71 12.47
N ALA A 161 22.14 17.62 12.28
CA ALA A 161 21.25 18.75 12.02
C ALA A 161 20.36 18.99 13.25
N VAL A 162 20.42 20.19 13.82
CA VAL A 162 19.56 20.57 14.96
C VAL A 162 18.29 21.22 14.38
N VAL A 163 17.13 20.60 14.64
CA VAL A 163 15.85 21.02 14.11
C VAL A 163 14.86 21.39 15.20
N GLY A 164 13.89 22.26 14.87
CA GLY A 164 12.92 22.73 15.85
C GLY A 164 11.89 21.66 16.27
N ASN A 165 11.59 20.73 15.39
CA ASN A 165 10.64 19.65 15.66
C ASN A 165 10.94 18.43 14.80
N ALA A 166 11.13 17.27 15.42
CA ALA A 166 11.37 15.98 14.76
C ALA A 166 10.27 14.95 15.14
N THR A 167 9.11 15.41 15.60
CA THR A 167 8.03 14.51 16.02
C THR A 167 7.62 13.57 14.91
N GLY A 168 7.64 12.26 15.20
CA GLY A 168 7.29 11.20 14.27
C GLY A 168 8.41 10.80 13.31
N TRP A 169 9.54 11.47 13.31
CA TRP A 169 10.69 11.03 12.50
C TRP A 169 11.31 9.77 13.08
N SER A 170 11.88 8.96 12.20
CA SER A 170 12.52 7.69 12.56
C SER A 170 13.84 7.53 11.83
N VAL A 171 14.73 6.72 12.40
CA VAL A 171 15.92 6.26 11.68
C VAL A 171 15.49 5.57 10.39
N GLY A 172 16.13 5.91 9.27
CA GLY A 172 15.77 5.46 7.93
C GLY A 172 14.92 6.45 7.13
N ASP A 173 14.28 7.45 7.76
CA ASP A 173 13.58 8.49 7.02
C ASP A 173 14.54 9.34 6.18
N MET A 174 14.09 9.74 4.99
CA MET A 174 14.85 10.63 4.12
C MET A 174 14.45 12.08 4.36
N LEU A 175 15.42 12.91 4.64
CA LEU A 175 15.29 14.36 4.76
C LEU A 175 15.73 15.06 3.47
N VAL A 176 15.03 16.11 3.15
CA VAL A 176 15.38 17.01 2.07
C VAL A 176 15.71 18.38 2.67
N PHE A 177 16.93 18.82 2.50
CA PHE A 177 17.35 20.17 2.88
C PHE A 177 17.16 21.07 1.66
N GLY A 178 16.22 21.99 1.75
CA GLY A 178 15.97 23.01 0.73
C GLY A 178 17.07 24.05 0.71
N ALA A 179 17.24 24.68 -0.43
CA ALA A 179 18.13 25.84 -0.56
C ALA A 179 17.64 26.98 0.33
N THR A 180 18.57 27.71 0.94
CA THR A 180 18.29 28.96 1.67
C THR A 180 17.66 29.99 0.70
N PRO A 181 16.73 30.85 1.17
CA PRO A 181 16.12 31.85 0.32
C PRO A 181 17.15 32.69 -0.43
N GLY A 182 17.07 32.70 -1.76
CA GLY A 182 17.96 33.49 -2.64
C GLY A 182 18.73 32.70 -3.68
N ASN A 183 18.82 31.38 -3.59
CA ASN A 183 19.45 30.58 -4.65
C ASN A 183 18.62 29.33 -5.00
N PRO A 184 17.67 29.43 -5.94
CA PRO A 184 16.80 28.31 -6.34
C PRO A 184 17.46 27.30 -7.28
N SER A 185 18.79 27.31 -7.42
CA SER A 185 19.46 26.34 -8.28
C SER A 185 19.32 24.93 -7.69
N SER A 186 19.06 23.94 -8.54
CA SER A 186 18.96 22.52 -8.19
C SER A 186 20.21 21.96 -7.46
N ALA A 187 21.33 22.68 -7.52
CA ALA A 187 22.57 22.37 -6.80
C ALA A 187 22.47 22.57 -5.28
N GLY A 188 21.40 23.18 -4.77
CA GLY A 188 21.21 23.43 -3.33
C GLY A 188 20.31 22.42 -2.60
N ILE A 189 19.78 21.41 -3.29
CA ILE A 189 18.94 20.40 -2.64
C ILE A 189 19.80 19.22 -2.20
N ILE A 190 19.78 18.94 -0.90
CA ILE A 190 20.57 17.85 -0.31
C ILE A 190 19.61 16.83 0.29
N TYR A 191 19.80 15.56 -0.06
CA TYR A 191 19.09 14.43 0.52
C TYR A 191 19.97 13.76 1.56
N ARG A 192 19.41 13.44 2.71
CA ARG A 192 20.10 12.69 3.78
C ARG A 192 19.13 11.72 4.42
N THR A 193 19.65 10.56 4.81
CA THR A 193 18.90 9.57 5.60
C THR A 193 19.21 9.78 7.07
N ILE A 194 18.18 9.75 7.92
CA ILE A 194 18.34 9.81 9.37
C ILE A 194 19.02 8.51 9.84
N THR A 195 20.15 8.64 10.48
CA THR A 195 20.90 7.49 11.04
C THR A 195 20.80 7.41 12.57
N ALA A 196 20.45 8.52 13.22
CA ALA A 196 20.17 8.62 14.66
C ALA A 196 19.24 9.80 14.95
N ILE A 197 18.48 9.74 16.04
CA ILE A 197 17.62 10.81 16.57
C ILE A 197 17.95 11.01 18.04
#